data_4d3f4e94e1b7c52cf7aacf05f139d482
#
_entry.id   4d3f4e94e1b7c52cf7aacf05f139d482
#
_cell.length_a   1.000
_cell.length_b   1.000
_cell.length_c   1.000
_cell.angle_alpha   90.00
_cell.angle_beta   90.00
_cell.angle_gamma   90.00
#
_symmetry.space_group_name_H-M   'P 1'
#
loop_
_entity.id
_entity.type
_entity.pdbx_description
1 polymer ?
#
loop_
_entity_poly.entity_id
_entity_poly.type
_entity_poly.pdbx_seq_one_letter_code
_entity_poly.pdbx_strand_id
1 'polypeptide(L)' 'MIINIKDTLTLDDNNEYVVISKINHENKNYYYLLDRKNLKNVKFCYEDNEELVEIIDKNLITKLLPLFVEASQKEINN' A
#
# COMPACT_ATOMS: atom_id res chain seq x y z
N MET A 1 -7.33 7.54 10.73
CA MET A 1 -7.37 6.21 10.07
C MET A 1 -6.15 5.42 10.51
N ILE A 2 -6.38 4.21 11.00
CA ILE A 2 -5.28 3.32 11.41
C ILE A 2 -5.34 2.09 10.52
N ILE A 3 -4.33 1.92 9.68
CA ILE A 3 -4.22 0.80 8.76
C ILE A 3 -2.92 0.08 9.06
N ASN A 4 -3.00 -1.22 9.30
CA ASN A 4 -1.84 -2.03 9.64
C ASN A 4 -1.56 -3.05 8.54
N ILE A 5 -0.30 -3.51 8.48
CA ILE A 5 0.08 -4.60 7.59
C ILE A 5 -0.78 -5.81 7.92
N LYS A 6 -1.23 -6.53 6.89
CA LYS A 6 -2.14 -7.68 6.92
C LYS A 6 -3.61 -7.33 7.07
N ASP A 7 -3.97 -6.05 7.29
CA ASP A 7 -5.37 -5.65 7.25
C ASP A 7 -5.97 -5.90 5.87
N THR A 8 -7.26 -6.18 5.85
CA THR A 8 -8.01 -6.31 4.60
C THR A 8 -8.89 -5.07 4.43
N LEU A 9 -8.79 -4.45 3.27
CA LEU A 9 -9.54 -3.23 2.95
C LEU A 9 -10.42 -3.48 1.73
N THR A 10 -11.64 -2.96 1.76
CA THR A 10 -12.51 -2.95 0.58
C THR A 10 -12.42 -1.56 -0.06
N LEU A 11 -12.01 -1.53 -1.33
CA LEU A 11 -11.85 -0.27 -2.05
C LEU A 11 -13.09 0.04 -2.90
N ASP A 12 -13.05 1.18 -3.59
CA ASP A 12 -14.19 1.67 -4.38
C ASP A 12 -14.58 0.75 -5.54
N ASP A 13 -13.66 -0.12 -5.97
CA ASP A 13 -13.94 -1.12 -7.01
C ASP A 13 -14.64 -2.37 -6.44
N ASN A 14 -15.01 -2.36 -5.16
CA ASN A 14 -15.62 -3.48 -4.42
C ASN A 14 -14.73 -4.70 -4.27
N ASN A 15 -13.44 -4.59 -4.61
CA ASN A 15 -12.49 -5.67 -4.39
C ASN A 15 -11.85 -5.52 -3.00
N GLU A 16 -11.50 -6.66 -2.43
CA GLU A 16 -10.80 -6.69 -1.15
C GLU A 16 -9.30 -6.79 -1.39
N TYR A 17 -8.56 -5.96 -0.67
CA TYR A 17 -7.10 -5.89 -0.77
C TYR A 17 -6.47 -6.14 0.58
N VAL A 18 -5.33 -6.83 0.58
CA VAL A 18 -4.53 -7.03 1.79
C VAL A 18 -3.40 -6.00 1.78
N VAL A 19 -3.18 -5.37 2.93
CA VAL A 19 -2.06 -4.44 3.10
C VAL A 19 -0.78 -5.24 3.24
N ILE A 20 0.07 -5.19 2.22
CA ILE A 20 1.33 -5.92 2.19
C ILE A 20 2.46 -5.13 2.82
N SER A 21 2.47 -3.82 2.60
CA SER A 21 3.52 -2.96 3.13
C SER A 21 2.98 -1.57 3.41
N LYS A 22 3.60 -0.90 4.37
CA LYS A 22 3.23 0.44 4.82
C LYS A 22 4.50 1.22 5.06
N ILE A 23 4.60 2.41 4.50
CA ILE A 23 5.75 3.29 4.73
C ILE A 23 5.28 4.70 5.03
N ASN A 24 6.13 5.46 5.74
CA ASN A 24 5.94 6.89 5.90
C ASN A 24 7.09 7.57 5.15
N HIS A 25 6.74 8.44 4.21
CA HIS A 25 7.71 9.15 3.39
C HIS A 25 7.25 10.61 3.24
N GLU A 26 8.10 11.54 3.62
CA GLU A 26 7.79 12.97 3.57
C GLU A 26 6.48 13.31 4.28
N ASN A 27 6.30 12.74 5.48
CA ASN A 27 5.12 12.95 6.35
C ASN A 27 3.81 12.43 5.75
N LYS A 28 3.88 11.51 4.81
CA LYS A 28 2.69 10.91 4.22
C LYS A 28 2.77 9.40 4.34
N ASN A 29 1.66 8.75 4.69
CA ASN A 29 1.59 7.30 4.78
C ASN A 29 1.23 6.72 3.42
N TYR A 30 2.02 5.74 2.97
CA TYR A 30 1.81 5.05 1.71
C TYR A 30 1.63 3.57 1.98
N TYR A 31 0.80 2.94 1.14
CA TYR A 31 0.42 1.54 1.31
C TYR A 31 0.57 0.78 0.00
N TYR A 32 1.08 -0.44 0.10
CA TYR A 32 1.12 -1.39 -1.01
C TYR A 32 0.03 -2.42 -0.76
N LEU A 33 -0.91 -2.53 -1.68
CA LEU A 33 -2.10 -3.36 -1.53
C LEU A 33 -2.13 -4.45 -2.59
N LEU A 34 -2.54 -5.66 -2.19
CA LEU A 34 -2.64 -6.81 -3.07
C LEU A 34 -4.08 -7.31 -3.08
N ASP A 35 -4.65 -7.47 -4.28
CA ASP A 35 -6.00 -8.02 -4.45
C ASP A 35 -6.03 -9.46 -3.97
N ARG A 36 -6.97 -9.79 -3.09
CA ARG A 36 -7.09 -11.13 -2.51
C ARG A 36 -7.45 -12.19 -3.54
N LYS A 37 -8.17 -11.83 -4.58
CA LYS A 37 -8.65 -12.78 -5.60
C LYS A 37 -7.77 -12.81 -6.83
N ASN A 38 -7.03 -11.74 -7.10
CA ASN A 38 -6.18 -11.65 -8.29
C ASN A 38 -4.81 -11.13 -7.88
N LEU A 39 -3.88 -12.05 -7.68
CA LEU A 39 -2.54 -11.72 -7.18
C LEU A 39 -1.72 -10.89 -8.17
N LYS A 40 -2.20 -10.71 -9.40
CA LYS A 40 -1.56 -9.84 -10.37
C LYS A 40 -2.03 -8.39 -10.27
N ASN A 41 -3.11 -8.16 -9.52
CA ASN A 41 -3.67 -6.82 -9.36
C ASN A 41 -3.16 -6.21 -8.06
N VAL A 42 -2.27 -5.24 -8.18
CA VAL A 42 -1.72 -4.51 -7.04
C VAL A 42 -2.09 -3.04 -7.15
N LYS A 43 -2.20 -2.38 -6.00
CA LYS A 43 -2.45 -0.95 -5.95
C LYS A 43 -1.50 -0.30 -4.96
N PHE A 44 -1.15 0.94 -5.26
CA PHE A 44 -0.37 1.79 -4.37
C PHE A 44 -1.25 2.97 -4.00
N CYS A 45 -1.39 3.22 -2.71
CA CYS A 45 -2.27 4.27 -2.22
C CYS A 45 -1.53 5.15 -1.21
N TYR A 46 -2.02 6.36 -1.04
CA TYR A 46 -1.57 7.20 0.06
C TYR A 46 -2.79 7.70 0.85
N GLU A 47 -2.54 8.07 2.08
CA GLU A 47 -3.57 8.56 2.98
C GLU A 47 -3.63 10.08 2.89
N ASP A 48 -4.84 10.63 2.67
CA ASP A 48 -5.08 12.07 2.61
C ASP A 48 -6.39 12.35 3.33
N ASN A 49 -6.32 13.08 4.45
CA ASN A 49 -7.51 13.43 5.26
C ASN A 49 -8.38 12.21 5.57
N GLU A 50 -7.76 11.11 6.00
CA GLU A 50 -8.42 9.86 6.36
C GLU A 50 -9.06 9.13 5.18
N GLU A 51 -8.69 9.49 3.96
CA GLU A 51 -9.09 8.77 2.77
C GLU A 51 -7.88 8.13 2.12
N LEU A 52 -8.10 6.97 1.49
CA LEU A 52 -7.06 6.34 0.66
C LEU A 52 -7.23 6.79 -0.78
N VAL A 53 -6.16 7.33 -1.34
CA VAL A 53 -6.13 7.80 -2.72
C VAL A 53 -5.20 6.91 -3.52
N GLU A 54 -5.68 6.35 -4.62
CA GLU A 54 -4.86 5.49 -5.47
C GLU A 54 -3.82 6.32 -6.22
N ILE A 55 -2.58 5.84 -6.25
CA ILE A 55 -1.49 6.47 -6.99
C ILE A 55 -1.47 5.90 -8.40
N ILE A 56 -1.63 6.78 -9.39
CA ILE A 56 -1.56 6.39 -10.81
C ILE A 56 -0.28 6.91 -11.48
N ASP A 57 0.46 7.78 -10.83
CA ASP A 57 1.72 8.31 -11.35
C ASP A 57 2.81 7.23 -11.26
N LYS A 58 3.21 6.72 -12.43
CA LYS A 58 4.21 5.65 -12.52
C LYS A 58 5.58 6.07 -12.00
N ASN A 59 5.91 7.35 -12.14
CA ASN A 59 7.20 7.85 -11.64
C ASN A 59 7.25 7.81 -10.11
N LEU A 60 6.14 8.18 -9.47
CA LEU A 60 6.04 8.10 -8.02
C LEU A 60 6.09 6.65 -7.55
N ILE A 61 5.36 5.74 -8.21
CA ILE A 61 5.38 4.32 -7.88
C ILE A 61 6.80 3.77 -7.96
N THR A 62 7.52 4.08 -9.03
CA THR A 62 8.90 3.63 -9.22
C THR A 62 9.81 4.12 -8.09
N LYS A 63 9.59 5.34 -7.63
CA LYS A 63 10.37 5.93 -6.55
C LYS A 63 10.05 5.25 -5.21
N LEU A 64 8.80 4.86 -4.98
CA LEU A 64 8.38 4.27 -3.71
C LEU A 64 8.66 2.77 -3.62
N LEU A 65 8.75 2.06 -4.74
CA LEU A 65 8.95 0.61 -4.74
C LEU A 65 10.13 0.14 -3.88
N PRO A 66 11.33 0.74 -3.99
CA PRO A 66 12.44 0.30 -3.14
C PRO A 66 12.14 0.47 -1.64
N LEU A 67 11.38 1.50 -1.28
CA LEU A 67 11.02 1.75 0.12
C LEU A 67 10.05 0.67 0.62
N PHE A 68 9.09 0.25 -0.20
CA PHE A 68 8.18 -0.83 0.15
C PHE A 68 8.91 -2.16 0.29
N VAL A 69 9.84 -2.45 -0.62
CA VAL A 69 10.63 -3.69 -0.56
C VAL A 69 11.45 -3.72 0.73
N GLU A 70 12.10 -2.62 1.07
CA GLU A 70 12.89 -2.52 2.29
C GLU A 70 12.02 -2.74 3.54
N ALA A 71 10.85 -2.12 3.59
CA ALA A 71 9.93 -2.29 4.71
C ALA A 71 9.47 -3.74 4.85
N SER A 72 9.16 -4.41 3.72
CA SER A 72 8.76 -5.81 3.73
C SER A 72 9.87 -6.73 4.22
N GLN A 73 11.12 -6.44 3.86
CA GLN A 73 12.27 -7.23 4.32
C GLN A 73 12.45 -7.11 5.82
N LYS A 74 12.24 -5.93 6.38
CA LYS A 74 12.31 -5.74 7.84
C LYS A 74 11.25 -6.57 8.56
N GLU A 75 10.04 -6.66 8.02
CA GLU A 75 8.97 -7.48 8.58
C GLU A 75 9.33 -8.96 8.56
N ILE A 76 9.96 -9.42 7.47
CA ILE A 76 10.33 -10.83 7.32
C ILE A 76 11.48 -11.20 8.28
N ASN A 77 12.39 -10.28 8.52
CA ASN A 77 13.61 -10.53 9.31
C ASN A 77 13.39 -10.35 10.82
N ASN A 78 12.23 -9.92 11.22
CA ASN A 78 11.87 -9.82 12.62
C ASN A 78 11.11 -11.09 13.09
#